data_0ffa4312bf63dc20196692c6fe2b1cd1
#
_entry.id   0ffa4312bf63dc20196692c6fe2b1cd1
#
_cell.length_a   1.000
_cell.length_b   1.000
_cell.length_c   1.000
_cell.angle_alpha   90.00
_cell.angle_beta   90.00
_cell.angle_gamma   90.00
#
_symmetry.space_group_name_H-M   'P 1'
#
loop_
_entity.id
_entity.type
_entity.pdbx_description
1 polymer ?
#
loop_
_entity_poly.entity_id
_entity_poly.type
_entity_poly.pdbx_seq_one_letter_code
_entity_poly.pdbx_strand_id
1 'polypeptide(L)'
;MTDPMIVSGTTNDLDSLRQKLIAGSEKVQQQIIPQLADLGNDGLEVLKEFLLKRRDHPATWIDGQVYQVIYNTDAPTSQEFLQTNFPEGIVPLKSDCGISYNSLQKLLVNQDFQAADLLTIQKMCEAAGPQAVKRKWLYFTEVEILPIQDLRTINQLWVVHSAGKFGFSVQREIWLGLNKNWVNLWPKIGWKNGNNWTRYPHGFTWDLTAPRGHLPLSNQLRGVRVMSSLLCHPAWNK
;
A
#
# COMPACT_ATOMS: atom_id res chain seq x y z
N MET A 1 14.09 -48.28 14.95
CA MET A 1 14.23 -47.24 15.98
C MET A 1 14.47 -45.95 15.27
N THR A 2 13.42 -45.21 15.01
CA THR A 2 13.43 -43.89 14.35
C THR A 2 13.46 -42.84 15.43
N ASP A 3 14.45 -41.97 15.36
CA ASP A 3 14.86 -41.00 16.36
C ASP A 3 13.77 -39.88 16.55
N PRO A 4 13.29 -39.61 17.76
CA PRO A 4 12.28 -38.58 18.00
C PRO A 4 12.85 -37.15 18.13
N MET A 5 14.13 -36.91 17.83
CA MET A 5 14.80 -35.60 18.07
C MET A 5 14.58 -34.56 16.98
N ILE A 6 14.03 -34.87 15.81
CA ILE A 6 13.85 -33.87 14.72
C ILE A 6 12.59 -33.04 14.86
N VAL A 7 11.58 -33.51 15.59
CA VAL A 7 10.27 -32.84 15.72
C VAL A 7 10.28 -31.71 16.76
N SER A 8 11.17 -31.72 17.75
CA SER A 8 11.17 -30.69 18.82
C SER A 8 11.85 -29.38 18.44
N GLY A 9 12.74 -29.37 17.45
CA GLY A 9 13.44 -28.18 16.99
C GLY A 9 12.53 -27.24 16.19
N THR A 10 11.73 -27.78 15.29
CA THR A 10 10.85 -27.01 14.40
C THR A 10 9.68 -26.36 15.12
N THR A 11 9.13 -26.98 16.16
CA THR A 11 8.02 -26.44 16.95
C THR A 11 8.46 -25.26 17.82
N ASN A 12 9.65 -25.33 18.43
CA ASN A 12 10.23 -24.23 19.21
C ASN A 12 10.56 -23.00 18.33
N ASP A 13 11.01 -23.23 17.09
CA ASP A 13 11.27 -22.17 16.13
C ASP A 13 9.98 -21.47 15.68
N LEU A 14 8.91 -22.23 15.39
CA LEU A 14 7.63 -21.68 14.98
C LEU A 14 7.00 -20.83 16.07
N ASP A 15 7.01 -21.30 17.33
CA ASP A 15 6.49 -20.54 18.47
C ASP A 15 7.28 -19.25 18.72
N SER A 16 8.60 -19.29 18.57
CA SER A 16 9.46 -18.10 18.64
C SER A 16 9.10 -17.08 17.54
N LEU A 17 8.90 -17.53 16.30
CA LEU A 17 8.51 -16.66 15.19
C LEU A 17 7.11 -16.08 15.41
N ARG A 18 6.15 -16.89 15.90
CA ARG A 18 4.81 -16.44 16.27
C ARG A 18 4.86 -15.31 17.31
N GLN A 19 5.63 -15.47 18.38
CA GLN A 19 5.78 -14.44 19.42
C GLN A 19 6.41 -13.15 18.85
N LYS A 20 7.43 -13.26 18.01
CA LYS A 20 8.06 -12.11 17.35
C LYS A 20 7.10 -11.40 16.39
N LEU A 21 6.21 -12.12 15.69
CA LEU A 21 5.20 -11.52 14.84
C LEU A 21 4.15 -10.74 15.66
N ILE A 22 3.76 -11.25 16.83
CA ILE A 22 2.73 -10.63 17.68
C ILE A 22 3.28 -9.42 18.44
N ALA A 23 4.46 -9.54 19.06
CA ALA A 23 5.00 -8.57 20.00
C ALA A 23 6.20 -7.77 19.49
N GLY A 24 6.72 -8.10 18.31
CA GLY A 24 7.88 -7.43 17.72
C GLY A 24 7.58 -6.02 17.20
N SER A 25 8.63 -5.22 17.07
CA SER A 25 8.53 -3.96 16.32
C SER A 25 8.20 -4.23 14.85
N GLU A 26 7.66 -3.23 14.14
CA GLU A 26 7.34 -3.35 12.70
C GLU A 26 8.51 -3.89 11.86
N LYS A 27 9.74 -3.47 12.19
CA LYS A 27 10.95 -3.97 11.52
C LYS A 27 11.17 -5.47 11.75
N VAL A 28 10.93 -5.94 12.97
CA VAL A 28 11.01 -7.38 13.30
C VAL A 28 9.90 -8.15 12.60
N GLN A 29 8.66 -7.66 12.68
CA GLN A 29 7.52 -8.27 12.00
C GLN A 29 7.77 -8.42 10.50
N GLN A 30 8.28 -7.38 9.83
CA GLN A 30 8.64 -7.42 8.42
C GLN A 30 9.65 -8.53 8.08
N GLN A 31 10.63 -8.77 8.95
CA GLN A 31 11.64 -9.81 8.75
C GLN A 31 11.10 -11.23 9.00
N ILE A 32 10.08 -11.36 9.86
CA ILE A 32 9.50 -12.66 10.25
C ILE A 32 8.49 -13.18 9.23
N ILE A 33 7.74 -12.29 8.57
CA ILE A 33 6.70 -12.67 7.61
C ILE A 33 7.23 -13.62 6.51
N PRO A 34 8.33 -13.31 5.79
CA PRO A 34 8.87 -14.24 4.80
C PRO A 34 9.38 -15.54 5.43
N GLN A 35 9.98 -15.50 6.63
CA GLN A 35 10.43 -16.71 7.31
C GLN A 35 9.27 -17.66 7.63
N LEU A 36 8.12 -17.10 8.08
CA LEU A 36 6.90 -17.88 8.28
C LEU A 36 6.37 -18.45 6.96
N ALA A 37 6.39 -17.66 5.88
CA ALA A 37 5.97 -18.14 4.56
C ALA A 37 6.81 -19.34 4.08
N ASP A 38 8.11 -19.33 4.35
CA ASP A 38 9.05 -20.41 4.00
C ASP A 38 8.82 -21.71 4.79
N LEU A 39 8.12 -21.66 5.94
CA LEU A 39 7.72 -22.84 6.72
C LEU A 39 6.48 -23.56 6.15
N GLY A 40 5.96 -23.12 5.01
CA GLY A 40 4.82 -23.75 4.35
C GLY A 40 3.53 -23.64 5.17
N ASN A 41 2.76 -24.72 5.25
CA ASN A 41 1.42 -24.69 5.86
C ASN A 41 1.43 -24.22 7.33
N ASP A 42 2.39 -24.67 8.13
CA ASP A 42 2.44 -24.32 9.57
C ASP A 42 2.67 -22.80 9.76
N GLY A 43 3.56 -22.23 8.97
CA GLY A 43 3.80 -20.79 9.00
C GLY A 43 2.63 -19.98 8.43
N LEU A 44 1.95 -20.48 7.39
CA LEU A 44 0.76 -19.85 6.84
C LEU A 44 -0.39 -19.81 7.86
N GLU A 45 -0.58 -20.85 8.67
CA GLU A 45 -1.58 -20.84 9.74
C GLU A 45 -1.28 -19.76 10.77
N VAL A 46 -0.01 -19.55 11.15
CA VAL A 46 0.39 -18.44 12.03
C VAL A 46 0.04 -17.08 11.42
N LEU A 47 0.30 -16.89 10.12
CA LEU A 47 -0.03 -15.65 9.40
C LEU A 47 -1.55 -15.42 9.32
N LYS A 48 -2.34 -16.47 9.06
CA LYS A 48 -3.81 -16.41 9.05
C LYS A 48 -4.37 -16.04 10.42
N GLU A 49 -3.88 -16.68 11.49
CA GLU A 49 -4.29 -16.33 12.86
C GLU A 49 -3.96 -14.88 13.23
N PHE A 50 -2.78 -14.41 12.85
CA PHE A 50 -2.37 -13.03 13.07
C PHE A 50 -3.33 -12.06 12.38
N LEU A 51 -3.65 -12.31 11.11
CA LEU A 51 -4.54 -11.45 10.34
C LEU A 51 -5.98 -11.45 10.91
N LEU A 52 -6.48 -12.61 11.34
CA LEU A 52 -7.80 -12.72 12.00
C LEU A 52 -7.89 -11.89 13.28
N LYS A 53 -6.87 -11.96 14.14
CA LYS A 53 -6.82 -11.19 15.39
C LYS A 53 -6.82 -9.67 15.16
N ARG A 54 -6.39 -9.25 13.98
CA ARG A 54 -6.32 -7.83 13.61
C ARG A 54 -7.47 -7.35 12.74
N ARG A 55 -8.42 -8.23 12.40
CA ARG A 55 -9.53 -7.96 11.47
C ARG A 55 -10.32 -6.69 11.81
N ASP A 56 -10.58 -6.46 13.11
CA ASP A 56 -11.40 -5.34 13.57
C ASP A 56 -10.59 -4.06 13.87
N HIS A 57 -9.28 -4.06 13.55
CA HIS A 57 -8.41 -2.91 13.70
C HIS A 57 -8.13 -2.26 12.34
N PRO A 58 -7.78 -0.97 12.32
CA PRO A 58 -7.30 -0.33 11.09
C PRO A 58 -6.10 -1.09 10.52
N ALA A 59 -6.20 -1.47 9.24
CA ALA A 59 -5.15 -2.21 8.58
C ALA A 59 -3.84 -1.39 8.50
N THR A 60 -2.74 -2.01 8.90
CA THR A 60 -1.39 -1.48 8.75
C THR A 60 -0.70 -2.08 7.53
N TRP A 61 0.47 -1.57 7.19
CA TRP A 61 1.27 -2.14 6.11
C TRP A 61 1.84 -3.54 6.46
N ILE A 62 1.96 -3.89 7.75
CA ILE A 62 2.27 -5.25 8.19
C ILE A 62 1.12 -6.20 7.84
N ASP A 63 -0.12 -5.80 8.13
CA ASP A 63 -1.30 -6.59 7.75
C ASP A 63 -1.36 -6.76 6.22
N GLY A 64 -0.97 -5.72 5.48
CA GLY A 64 -0.85 -5.75 4.02
C GLY A 64 0.14 -6.80 3.52
N GLN A 65 1.33 -6.88 4.14
CA GLN A 65 2.33 -7.88 3.78
C GLN A 65 1.85 -9.30 4.11
N VAL A 66 1.26 -9.52 5.29
CA VAL A 66 0.68 -10.83 5.66
C VAL A 66 -0.41 -11.22 4.66
N TYR A 67 -1.33 -10.29 4.35
CA TYR A 67 -2.39 -10.53 3.37
C TYR A 67 -1.83 -10.92 2.00
N GLN A 68 -0.81 -10.21 1.51
CA GLN A 68 -0.16 -10.49 0.22
C GLN A 68 0.51 -11.88 0.19
N VAL A 69 1.15 -12.30 1.27
CA VAL A 69 1.73 -13.65 1.37
C VAL A 69 0.63 -14.71 1.24
N ILE A 70 -0.46 -14.58 2.00
CA ILE A 70 -1.58 -15.52 1.94
C ILE A 70 -2.25 -15.50 0.56
N TYR A 71 -2.45 -14.29 -0.01
CA TYR A 71 -3.08 -14.09 -1.32
C TYR A 71 -2.28 -14.72 -2.47
N ASN A 72 -0.96 -14.60 -2.43
CA ASN A 72 -0.06 -15.12 -3.48
C ASN A 72 0.31 -16.60 -3.27
N THR A 73 -0.14 -17.22 -2.18
CA THR A 73 0.08 -18.65 -1.97
C THR A 73 -0.94 -19.44 -2.79
N ASP A 74 -0.41 -20.34 -3.63
CA ASP A 74 -1.21 -21.16 -4.57
C ASP A 74 -1.85 -22.39 -3.86
N ALA A 75 -2.40 -22.17 -2.65
CA ALA A 75 -3.08 -23.18 -1.86
C ALA A 75 -4.59 -22.89 -1.80
N PRO A 76 -5.44 -23.85 -2.14
CA PRO A 76 -6.90 -23.68 -2.07
C PRO A 76 -7.40 -23.21 -0.70
N THR A 77 -6.80 -23.69 0.37
CA THR A 77 -7.11 -23.30 1.76
C THR A 77 -6.81 -21.83 2.07
N SER A 78 -5.81 -21.24 1.41
CA SER A 78 -5.49 -19.83 1.55
C SER A 78 -6.51 -18.95 0.84
N GLN A 79 -6.95 -19.35 -0.34
CA GLN A 79 -7.99 -18.65 -1.09
C GLN A 79 -9.34 -18.72 -0.39
N GLU A 80 -9.73 -19.90 0.12
CA GLU A 80 -10.95 -20.09 0.91
C GLU A 80 -10.94 -19.24 2.19
N PHE A 81 -9.79 -19.22 2.89
CA PHE A 81 -9.61 -18.39 4.08
C PHE A 81 -9.85 -16.91 3.77
N LEU A 82 -9.26 -16.37 2.70
CA LEU A 82 -9.44 -14.96 2.31
C LEU A 82 -10.86 -14.67 1.87
N GLN A 83 -11.48 -15.54 1.08
CA GLN A 83 -12.88 -15.38 0.64
C GLN A 83 -13.86 -15.37 1.81
N THR A 84 -13.61 -16.21 2.82
CA THR A 84 -14.50 -16.31 4.00
C THR A 84 -14.32 -15.15 4.95
N ASN A 85 -13.07 -14.73 5.21
CA ASN A 85 -12.78 -13.78 6.28
C ASN A 85 -12.53 -12.36 5.80
N PHE A 86 -12.10 -12.17 4.57
CA PHE A 86 -11.71 -10.89 3.97
C PHE A 86 -12.21 -10.77 2.51
N PRO A 87 -13.52 -10.96 2.24
CA PRO A 87 -14.07 -10.99 0.87
C PRO A 87 -13.84 -9.68 0.10
N GLU A 88 -13.76 -8.56 0.81
CA GLU A 88 -13.48 -7.22 0.25
C GLU A 88 -12.04 -6.77 0.48
N GLY A 89 -11.14 -7.68 0.92
CA GLY A 89 -9.78 -7.37 1.34
C GLY A 89 -9.71 -6.82 2.76
N ILE A 90 -8.55 -6.25 3.12
CA ILE A 90 -8.29 -5.77 4.50
C ILE A 90 -8.43 -4.25 4.65
N VAL A 91 -8.56 -3.52 3.55
CA VAL A 91 -8.80 -2.08 3.55
C VAL A 91 -10.27 -1.83 3.24
N PRO A 92 -11.03 -1.15 4.13
CA PRO A 92 -12.41 -0.79 3.85
C PRO A 92 -12.51 0.13 2.61
N LEU A 93 -13.21 -0.32 1.57
CA LEU A 93 -13.33 0.40 0.28
C LEU A 93 -14.45 1.44 0.31
N LYS A 94 -14.37 2.38 1.23
CA LYS A 94 -15.38 3.45 1.40
C LYS A 94 -15.24 4.53 0.33
N SER A 95 -16.37 5.05 -0.14
CA SER A 95 -16.45 6.16 -1.10
C SER A 95 -17.66 7.04 -0.79
N ASP A 96 -17.48 8.35 -0.80
CA ASP A 96 -18.56 9.33 -0.70
C ASP A 96 -19.27 9.52 -2.05
N CYS A 97 -18.63 9.11 -3.16
CA CYS A 97 -19.16 9.23 -4.52
C CYS A 97 -19.68 7.90 -5.11
N GLY A 98 -19.67 6.81 -4.35
CA GLY A 98 -20.10 5.49 -4.84
C GLY A 98 -19.11 4.83 -5.81
N ILE A 99 -17.83 5.21 -5.75
CA ILE A 99 -16.76 4.68 -6.63
C ILE A 99 -16.29 3.32 -6.09
N SER A 100 -16.17 2.35 -6.99
CA SER A 100 -15.57 1.06 -6.66
C SER A 100 -14.04 1.13 -6.75
N TYR A 101 -13.37 0.72 -5.65
CA TYR A 101 -11.91 0.62 -5.55
C TYR A 101 -11.39 -0.82 -5.62
N ASN A 102 -12.25 -1.83 -5.85
CA ASN A 102 -11.87 -3.24 -5.90
C ASN A 102 -10.74 -3.53 -6.89
N SER A 103 -10.81 -2.95 -8.10
CA SER A 103 -9.77 -3.14 -9.11
C SER A 103 -8.44 -2.51 -8.69
N LEU A 104 -8.45 -1.34 -8.04
CA LEU A 104 -7.25 -0.70 -7.51
C LEU A 104 -6.61 -1.56 -6.41
N GLN A 105 -7.41 -2.08 -5.48
CA GLN A 105 -6.93 -2.99 -4.44
C GLN A 105 -6.26 -4.24 -5.05
N LYS A 106 -6.90 -4.88 -6.04
CA LYS A 106 -6.31 -6.06 -6.70
C LYS A 106 -4.96 -5.78 -7.34
N LEU A 107 -4.83 -4.65 -8.04
CA LEU A 107 -3.53 -4.25 -8.63
C LEU A 107 -2.47 -4.04 -7.56
N LEU A 108 -2.81 -3.36 -6.47
CA LEU A 108 -1.88 -3.07 -5.38
C LEU A 108 -1.50 -4.33 -4.59
N VAL A 109 -2.42 -5.25 -4.35
CA VAL A 109 -2.14 -6.56 -3.74
C VAL A 109 -1.13 -7.34 -4.58
N ASN A 110 -1.29 -7.33 -5.92
CA ASN A 110 -0.37 -7.97 -6.85
C ASN A 110 0.91 -7.16 -7.11
N GLN A 111 1.06 -5.99 -6.48
CA GLN A 111 2.19 -5.07 -6.68
C GLN A 111 2.36 -4.62 -8.15
N ASP A 112 1.29 -4.63 -8.94
CA ASP A 112 1.26 -3.99 -10.27
C ASP A 112 1.11 -2.47 -10.09
N PHE A 113 2.19 -1.85 -9.59
CA PHE A 113 2.17 -0.44 -9.23
C PHE A 113 2.02 0.49 -10.45
N GLN A 114 2.46 0.07 -11.62
CA GLN A 114 2.28 0.88 -12.84
C GLN A 114 0.81 0.96 -13.24
N ALA A 115 0.11 -0.17 -13.28
CA ALA A 115 -1.33 -0.17 -13.58
C ALA A 115 -2.13 0.47 -12.45
N ALA A 116 -1.73 0.26 -11.18
CA ALA A 116 -2.35 0.90 -10.03
C ALA A 116 -2.22 2.43 -10.06
N ASP A 117 -1.09 2.97 -10.52
CA ASP A 117 -0.87 4.41 -10.67
C ASP A 117 -1.84 5.01 -11.71
N LEU A 118 -1.94 4.39 -12.89
CA LEU A 118 -2.89 4.79 -13.92
C LEU A 118 -4.32 4.76 -13.42
N LEU A 119 -4.71 3.68 -12.76
CA LEU A 119 -6.05 3.52 -12.21
C LEU A 119 -6.33 4.52 -11.08
N THR A 120 -5.33 4.87 -10.26
CA THR A 120 -5.45 5.89 -9.22
C THR A 120 -5.86 7.23 -9.81
N ILE A 121 -5.19 7.69 -10.87
CA ILE A 121 -5.57 8.95 -11.54
C ILE A 121 -6.97 8.86 -12.15
N GLN A 122 -7.34 7.73 -12.74
CA GLN A 122 -8.69 7.52 -13.27
C GLN A 122 -9.75 7.64 -12.17
N LYS A 123 -9.54 6.97 -11.02
CA LYS A 123 -10.46 7.02 -9.87
C LYS A 123 -10.57 8.42 -9.26
N MET A 124 -9.46 9.15 -9.17
CA MET A 124 -9.49 10.55 -8.75
C MET A 124 -10.26 11.43 -9.76
N CYS A 125 -10.14 11.18 -11.07
CA CYS A 125 -10.94 11.87 -12.07
C CYS A 125 -12.43 11.51 -11.97
N GLU A 126 -12.77 10.24 -11.71
CA GLU A 126 -14.17 9.83 -11.44
C GLU A 126 -14.74 10.60 -10.24
N ALA A 127 -13.98 10.73 -9.14
CA ALA A 127 -14.37 11.48 -7.95
C ALA A 127 -14.55 13.00 -8.20
N ALA A 128 -13.77 13.56 -9.13
CA ALA A 128 -13.87 14.97 -9.51
C ALA A 128 -14.99 15.27 -10.51
N GLY A 129 -15.52 14.23 -11.19
CA GLY A 129 -16.65 14.34 -12.08
C GLY A 129 -16.36 14.20 -13.59
N PRO A 130 -17.41 14.26 -14.44
CA PRO A 130 -17.35 13.88 -15.85
C PRO A 130 -16.32 14.66 -16.68
N GLN A 131 -16.08 15.91 -16.35
CA GLN A 131 -15.13 16.75 -17.09
C GLN A 131 -13.68 16.31 -16.86
N ALA A 132 -13.35 15.91 -15.63
CA ALA A 132 -12.04 15.37 -15.29
C ALA A 132 -11.83 14.01 -15.96
N VAL A 133 -12.85 13.15 -15.97
CA VAL A 133 -12.84 11.85 -16.69
C VAL A 133 -12.55 12.04 -18.17
N LYS A 134 -13.27 12.95 -18.85
CA LYS A 134 -13.05 13.25 -20.27
C LYS A 134 -11.64 13.73 -20.56
N ARG A 135 -11.09 14.56 -19.69
CA ARG A 135 -9.73 15.12 -19.78
C ARG A 135 -8.63 14.14 -19.41
N LYS A 136 -8.93 13.16 -18.55
CA LYS A 136 -7.99 12.20 -17.95
C LYS A 136 -6.92 12.84 -17.06
N TRP A 137 -7.22 13.98 -16.45
CA TRP A 137 -6.36 14.68 -15.49
C TRP A 137 -7.17 15.71 -14.68
N LEU A 138 -6.59 16.17 -13.56
CA LEU A 138 -7.21 17.06 -12.59
C LEU A 138 -6.62 18.46 -12.61
N TYR A 139 -7.46 19.49 -12.51
CA TYR A 139 -7.03 20.81 -12.07
C TYR A 139 -6.77 20.80 -10.56
N PHE A 140 -5.92 21.72 -10.09
CA PHE A 140 -5.65 21.85 -8.65
C PHE A 140 -6.92 22.19 -7.85
N THR A 141 -7.82 23.00 -8.40
CA THR A 141 -9.12 23.32 -7.81
C THR A 141 -10.06 22.11 -7.70
N GLU A 142 -9.98 21.18 -8.62
CA GLU A 142 -10.74 19.92 -8.53
C GLU A 142 -10.18 18.98 -7.44
N VAL A 143 -8.85 19.01 -7.26
CA VAL A 143 -8.22 18.27 -6.15
C VAL A 143 -8.66 18.81 -4.79
N GLU A 144 -8.81 20.12 -4.64
CA GLU A 144 -9.23 20.77 -3.39
C GLU A 144 -10.62 20.34 -2.90
N ILE A 145 -11.49 19.93 -3.83
CA ILE A 145 -12.86 19.51 -3.55
C ILE A 145 -13.09 18.00 -3.65
N LEU A 146 -12.02 17.21 -3.83
CA LEU A 146 -12.16 15.75 -3.83
C LEU A 146 -12.75 15.26 -2.49
N PRO A 147 -13.63 14.26 -2.51
CA PRO A 147 -14.19 13.72 -1.28
C PRO A 147 -13.10 13.15 -0.37
N ILE A 148 -13.22 13.49 0.90
CA ILE A 148 -12.23 13.10 1.93
C ILE A 148 -12.10 11.59 2.03
N GLN A 149 -13.23 10.89 2.02
CA GLN A 149 -13.22 9.43 2.18
C GLN A 149 -12.57 8.73 1.00
N ASP A 150 -12.80 9.22 -0.22
CA ASP A 150 -12.22 8.65 -1.44
C ASP A 150 -10.69 8.78 -1.46
N LEU A 151 -10.16 9.98 -1.11
CA LEU A 151 -8.72 10.17 -0.99
C LEU A 151 -8.11 9.33 0.14
N ARG A 152 -8.81 9.17 1.28
CA ARG A 152 -8.35 8.30 2.38
C ARG A 152 -8.31 6.84 1.95
N THR A 153 -9.33 6.36 1.24
CA THR A 153 -9.38 4.98 0.73
C THR A 153 -8.24 4.71 -0.25
N ILE A 154 -8.05 5.58 -1.25
CA ILE A 154 -6.93 5.46 -2.19
C ILE A 154 -5.60 5.44 -1.45
N ASN A 155 -5.39 6.39 -0.55
CA ASN A 155 -4.14 6.47 0.22
C ASN A 155 -3.89 5.24 1.07
N GLN A 156 -4.92 4.74 1.78
CA GLN A 156 -4.80 3.56 2.64
C GLN A 156 -4.43 2.32 1.82
N LEU A 157 -5.04 2.14 0.65
CA LEU A 157 -4.69 1.07 -0.27
C LEU A 157 -3.21 1.11 -0.67
N TRP A 158 -2.70 2.29 -1.04
CA TRP A 158 -1.29 2.46 -1.37
C TRP A 158 -0.37 2.17 -0.19
N VAL A 159 -0.66 2.73 0.99
CA VAL A 159 0.18 2.54 2.19
C VAL A 159 0.22 1.08 2.61
N VAL A 160 -0.94 0.44 2.70
CA VAL A 160 -1.07 -0.94 3.19
C VAL A 160 -0.37 -1.93 2.26
N HIS A 161 -0.52 -1.78 0.95
CA HIS A 161 0.01 -2.75 -0.01
C HIS A 161 1.39 -2.42 -0.59
N SER A 162 2.07 -1.40 -0.06
CA SER A 162 3.44 -1.03 -0.46
C SER A 162 4.45 -1.08 0.67
N ALA A 163 4.23 -1.87 1.70
CA ALA A 163 5.07 -1.91 2.90
C ALA A 163 5.29 -0.51 3.53
N GLY A 164 4.27 0.34 3.51
CA GLY A 164 4.34 1.70 4.02
C GLY A 164 5.20 2.68 3.21
N LYS A 165 5.66 2.27 2.02
CA LYS A 165 6.58 3.10 1.21
C LYS A 165 5.88 4.15 0.37
N PHE A 166 4.65 3.88 -0.11
CA PHE A 166 3.94 4.68 -1.09
C PHE A 166 2.62 5.21 -0.53
N GLY A 167 2.11 6.26 -1.16
CA GLY A 167 0.87 6.93 -0.76
C GLY A 167 1.03 8.44 -0.61
N PHE A 168 -0.07 9.17 -0.76
CA PHE A 168 -0.09 10.63 -0.64
C PHE A 168 0.29 11.12 0.76
N SER A 169 -0.12 10.40 1.80
CA SER A 169 0.26 10.71 3.18
C SER A 169 1.76 10.52 3.41
N VAL A 170 2.39 9.54 2.75
CA VAL A 170 3.84 9.32 2.79
C VAL A 170 4.58 10.46 2.09
N GLN A 171 4.11 10.87 0.92
CA GLN A 171 4.66 12.04 0.21
C GLN A 171 4.53 13.32 1.03
N ARG A 172 3.37 13.51 1.68
CA ARG A 172 3.13 14.64 2.58
C ARG A 172 4.07 14.64 3.77
N GLU A 173 4.27 13.51 4.43
CA GLU A 173 5.20 13.37 5.56
C GLU A 173 6.63 13.78 5.15
N ILE A 174 7.11 13.28 4.00
CA ILE A 174 8.43 13.65 3.46
C ILE A 174 8.50 15.16 3.18
N TRP A 175 7.48 15.72 2.54
CA TRP A 175 7.42 17.14 2.21
C TRP A 175 7.42 18.04 3.44
N LEU A 176 6.66 17.67 4.48
CA LEU A 176 6.65 18.40 5.76
C LEU A 176 8.01 18.29 6.46
N GLY A 177 8.63 17.11 6.46
CA GLY A 177 9.98 16.90 7.01
C GLY A 177 11.08 17.70 6.29
N LEU A 178 10.81 18.13 5.05
CA LEU A 178 11.67 19.01 4.26
C LEU A 178 11.24 20.50 4.35
N ASN A 179 10.50 20.90 5.39
CA ASN A 179 9.98 22.25 5.58
C ASN A 179 9.20 22.78 4.36
N LYS A 180 8.41 21.90 3.71
CA LYS A 180 7.61 22.18 2.52
C LYS A 180 8.44 22.63 1.30
N ASN A 181 9.70 22.26 1.25
CA ASN A 181 10.61 22.62 0.15
C ASN A 181 10.43 21.67 -1.05
N TRP A 182 9.85 22.17 -2.12
CA TRP A 182 9.60 21.42 -3.35
C TRP A 182 10.89 20.99 -4.06
N VAL A 183 11.91 21.83 -4.08
CA VAL A 183 13.17 21.53 -4.76
C VAL A 183 13.85 20.31 -4.15
N ASN A 184 13.76 20.18 -2.82
CA ASN A 184 14.32 19.05 -2.08
C ASN A 184 13.42 17.80 -2.14
N LEU A 185 12.11 17.97 -2.33
CA LEU A 185 11.17 16.85 -2.41
C LEU A 185 11.42 15.98 -3.65
N TRP A 186 11.54 16.60 -4.82
CA TRP A 186 11.58 15.88 -6.10
C TRP A 186 12.70 14.85 -6.19
N PRO A 187 13.97 15.16 -5.87
CA PRO A 187 15.02 14.15 -5.84
C PRO A 187 14.81 13.12 -4.71
N LYS A 188 14.23 13.52 -3.57
CA LYS A 188 13.99 12.63 -2.43
C LYS A 188 13.02 11.50 -2.75
N ILE A 189 11.99 11.79 -3.55
CA ILE A 189 11.00 10.80 -4.01
C ILE A 189 11.33 10.22 -5.39
N GLY A 190 12.50 10.56 -5.97
CA GLY A 190 12.97 10.01 -7.24
C GLY A 190 12.27 10.56 -8.49
N TRP A 191 11.64 11.75 -8.40
CA TRP A 191 10.97 12.38 -9.55
C TRP A 191 11.88 13.30 -10.33
N LYS A 192 13.07 13.58 -9.80
CA LYS A 192 14.10 14.40 -10.44
C LYS A 192 15.49 13.89 -10.11
N ASN A 193 16.37 13.89 -11.10
CA ASN A 193 17.81 13.59 -10.94
C ASN A 193 18.63 14.74 -11.49
N GLY A 194 19.30 15.49 -10.62
CA GLY A 194 19.95 16.75 -10.97
C GLY A 194 18.95 17.72 -11.59
N ASN A 195 19.17 18.15 -12.82
CA ASN A 195 18.28 19.06 -13.56
C ASN A 195 17.20 18.32 -14.40
N ASN A 196 17.27 16.99 -14.49
CA ASN A 196 16.40 16.21 -15.36
C ASN A 196 15.21 15.64 -14.59
N TRP A 197 14.00 15.86 -15.11
CA TRP A 197 12.80 15.20 -14.64
C TRP A 197 12.77 13.74 -15.09
N THR A 198 12.34 12.87 -14.18
CA THR A 198 12.07 11.46 -14.48
C THR A 198 10.94 11.38 -15.49
N ARG A 199 11.13 10.59 -16.57
CA ARG A 199 10.18 10.50 -17.70
C ARG A 199 9.28 9.28 -17.55
N TYR A 200 7.98 9.52 -17.64
CA TYR A 200 6.97 8.48 -17.65
C TYR A 200 6.99 7.69 -18.97
N PRO A 201 6.75 6.37 -18.96
CA PRO A 201 6.74 5.49 -17.78
C PRO A 201 8.13 4.91 -17.44
N HIS A 202 9.04 4.87 -18.41
CA HIS A 202 10.29 4.08 -18.37
C HIS A 202 11.36 4.62 -17.41
N GLY A 203 11.26 5.88 -17.02
CA GLY A 203 12.18 6.46 -16.04
C GLY A 203 11.79 6.19 -14.60
N PHE A 204 10.54 5.76 -14.35
CA PHE A 204 10.04 5.47 -13.02
C PHE A 204 10.30 4.02 -12.63
N THR A 205 10.48 3.78 -11.33
CA THR A 205 10.63 2.44 -10.75
C THR A 205 9.27 1.98 -10.22
N TRP A 206 8.79 0.85 -10.73
CA TRP A 206 7.44 0.34 -10.46
C TRP A 206 7.42 -0.85 -9.50
N ASP A 207 8.33 -0.87 -8.54
CA ASP A 207 8.43 -1.89 -7.50
C ASP A 207 8.88 -1.31 -6.17
N LEU A 208 9.00 -2.16 -5.14
CA LEU A 208 9.38 -1.75 -3.80
C LEU A 208 10.85 -1.33 -3.67
N THR A 209 11.69 -1.37 -4.71
CA THR A 209 13.04 -0.81 -4.68
C THR A 209 13.03 0.71 -4.86
N ALA A 210 11.96 1.27 -5.42
CA ALA A 210 11.78 2.71 -5.57
C ALA A 210 11.96 3.48 -4.25
N PRO A 211 12.36 4.75 -4.28
CA PRO A 211 12.43 5.59 -3.08
C PRO A 211 11.08 5.70 -2.35
N ARG A 212 11.11 5.88 -1.04
CA ARG A 212 9.91 6.17 -0.25
C ARG A 212 9.20 7.41 -0.79
N GLY A 213 7.87 7.33 -0.98
CA GLY A 213 7.05 8.40 -1.55
C GLY A 213 7.10 8.50 -3.08
N HIS A 214 7.75 7.54 -3.78
CA HIS A 214 7.84 7.54 -5.23
C HIS A 214 6.48 7.49 -5.91
N LEU A 215 5.55 6.72 -5.38
CA LEU A 215 4.21 6.49 -5.93
C LEU A 215 3.11 6.90 -4.91
N PRO A 216 1.88 7.13 -5.38
CA PRO A 216 1.46 7.29 -6.78
C PRO A 216 1.93 8.63 -7.36
N LEU A 217 1.99 8.68 -8.70
CA LEU A 217 2.33 9.91 -9.40
C LEU A 217 1.14 10.88 -9.36
N SER A 218 1.40 12.13 -9.05
CA SER A 218 0.52 13.23 -9.39
C SER A 218 1.08 13.90 -10.63
N ASN A 219 0.24 14.52 -11.43
CA ASN A 219 0.59 15.06 -12.74
C ASN A 219 1.79 16.04 -12.70
N GLN A 220 3.01 15.50 -12.54
CA GLN A 220 4.26 16.23 -12.36
C GLN A 220 4.58 17.24 -13.47
N LEU A 221 4.10 16.97 -14.70
CA LEU A 221 4.33 17.84 -15.84
C LEU A 221 3.55 19.16 -15.78
N ARG A 222 2.58 19.30 -14.86
CA ARG A 222 1.72 20.47 -14.70
C ARG A 222 2.07 21.37 -13.52
N GLY A 223 3.25 21.15 -12.94
CA GLY A 223 3.80 21.96 -11.87
C GLY A 223 3.29 21.59 -10.47
N VAL A 224 3.70 22.36 -9.47
CA VAL A 224 3.50 22.04 -8.05
C VAL A 224 2.05 22.21 -7.56
N ARG A 225 1.18 22.92 -8.30
CA ARG A 225 -0.14 23.28 -7.79
C ARG A 225 -1.02 22.10 -7.44
N VAL A 226 -1.11 21.09 -8.36
CA VAL A 226 -1.89 19.88 -8.13
C VAL A 226 -1.35 19.11 -6.92
N MET A 227 -0.03 18.94 -6.84
CA MET A 227 0.61 18.27 -5.72
C MET A 227 0.42 19.05 -4.41
N SER A 228 0.50 20.38 -4.46
CA SER A 228 0.26 21.23 -3.29
C SER A 228 -1.17 21.08 -2.76
N SER A 229 -2.18 21.17 -3.64
CA SER A 229 -3.58 20.96 -3.25
C SER A 229 -3.79 19.58 -2.66
N LEU A 230 -3.16 18.54 -3.25
CA LEU A 230 -3.24 17.17 -2.78
C LEU A 230 -2.60 17.00 -1.39
N LEU A 231 -1.37 17.49 -1.19
CA LEU A 231 -0.66 17.33 0.09
C LEU A 231 -1.21 18.25 1.20
N CYS A 232 -1.93 19.32 0.84
CA CYS A 232 -2.62 20.20 1.80
C CYS A 232 -4.10 19.83 2.02
N HIS A 233 -4.59 18.79 1.33
CA HIS A 233 -6.01 18.42 1.37
C HIS A 233 -6.48 18.08 2.80
N PRO A 234 -7.73 18.47 3.19
CA PRO A 234 -8.31 18.18 4.52
C PRO A 234 -8.38 16.69 4.86
N ALA A 235 -8.32 15.80 3.88
CA ALA A 235 -8.28 14.33 4.08
C ALA A 235 -7.16 13.89 5.03
N TRP A 236 -6.08 14.67 5.15
CA TRP A 236 -4.92 14.35 5.98
C TRP A 236 -4.98 14.96 7.39
N ASN A 237 -6.02 15.72 7.71
CA ASN A 237 -6.25 16.21 9.07
C ASN A 237 -6.86 15.07 9.91
N LYS A 238 -6.34 14.91 11.13
CA LYS A 238 -6.87 13.94 12.12
C LYS A 238 -8.17 14.44 12.70
#